data_59704df1fc9dff5e08aba3496795fb21
#
_entry.id   59704df1fc9dff5e08aba3496795fb21
#
_cell.length_a   1.000
_cell.length_b   1.000
_cell.length_c   1.000
_cell.angle_alpha   90.00
_cell.angle_beta   90.00
_cell.angle_gamma   90.00
#
_symmetry.space_group_name_H-M   'P 1'
#
loop_
_entity.id
_entity.type
_entity.pdbx_description
1 polymer ?
#
loop_
_entity_poly.entity_id
_entity_poly.type
_entity_poly.pdbx_seq_one_letter_code
_entity_poly.pdbx_strand_id
1 'polypeptide(L)'
;MNVARPVLLLSALTVAVACAQGGEPAQSKTPAVPRFAHVVDLTHALTEETPYIPVPGITFAFKKTPIATVAKNGVAAYRWEIHEHLGTQIDAPNHFFDDALSLERLPVASLVVPLVVIDVSGRAASNADTSVTLADIEAWEQRHGRIPNQAAVFMKSGWEARIQDAKAFVNADASGAMHFPGFSAEAAAFLARSRDVAGIGVDTLSLDPGLDATYAAHKAWLATGKWGVELVANLPSVPALGATVFVGATKVTGATGGPVRLIAVW
;
A
#
# COMPACT_ATOMS: atom_id res chain seq x y z
N MET A 1 68.48 63.43 -61.24
CA MET A 1 67.29 63.39 -60.40
C MET A 1 66.98 61.90 -60.13
N ASN A 2 67.46 61.39 -59.01
CA ASN A 2 67.33 59.97 -58.62
C ASN A 2 66.19 59.84 -57.67
N VAL A 3 65.23 58.99 -58.08
CA VAL A 3 64.07 58.64 -57.26
C VAL A 3 64.34 57.25 -56.64
N ALA A 4 64.57 57.22 -55.34
CA ALA A 4 64.76 55.98 -54.57
C ALA A 4 63.38 55.25 -54.37
N ARG A 5 63.39 53.96 -54.65
CA ARG A 5 62.24 53.06 -54.36
C ARG A 5 62.36 52.46 -52.96
N PRO A 6 61.37 52.44 -52.13
CA PRO A 6 61.41 51.72 -50.87
C PRO A 6 61.18 50.19 -51.06
N VAL A 7 62.03 49.44 -50.38
CA VAL A 7 61.93 47.97 -50.24
C VAL A 7 60.89 47.63 -49.14
N LEU A 8 59.86 46.93 -49.54
CA LEU A 8 58.87 46.39 -48.56
C LEU A 8 59.40 45.05 -47.99
N LEU A 9 59.69 45.03 -46.68
CA LEU A 9 59.96 43.80 -45.95
C LEU A 9 58.61 43.14 -45.65
N LEU A 10 58.35 41.91 -46.17
CA LEU A 10 57.25 41.07 -45.86
C LEU A 10 57.65 40.23 -44.61
N SER A 11 57.13 40.53 -43.45
CA SER A 11 57.23 39.69 -42.25
C SER A 11 56.21 38.57 -42.32
N ALA A 12 56.68 37.36 -42.45
CA ALA A 12 55.83 36.16 -42.40
C ALA A 12 55.39 35.93 -40.94
N LEU A 13 54.10 36.07 -40.70
CA LEU A 13 53.46 35.73 -39.39
C LEU A 13 53.12 34.23 -39.42
N THR A 14 53.86 33.42 -38.69
CA THR A 14 53.57 32.00 -38.49
C THR A 14 52.42 31.88 -37.47
N VAL A 15 51.22 31.53 -37.90
CA VAL A 15 50.10 31.18 -37.04
C VAL A 15 50.30 29.74 -36.58
N ALA A 16 50.61 29.54 -35.31
CA ALA A 16 50.61 28.22 -34.66
C ALA A 16 49.15 27.82 -34.42
N VAL A 17 48.64 26.87 -35.16
CA VAL A 17 47.36 26.22 -34.91
C VAL A 17 47.53 25.26 -33.72
N ALA A 18 47.09 25.68 -32.54
CA ALA A 18 46.94 24.78 -31.38
C ALA A 18 45.80 23.80 -31.65
N CYS A 19 46.15 22.54 -31.88
CA CYS A 19 45.18 21.45 -31.86
C CYS A 19 44.55 21.36 -30.45
N ALA A 20 43.34 21.88 -30.29
CA ALA A 20 42.53 21.59 -29.11
C ALA A 20 42.27 20.07 -29.09
N GLN A 21 42.82 19.39 -28.08
CA GLN A 21 42.45 17.99 -27.80
C GLN A 21 40.96 17.98 -27.51
N GLY A 22 40.18 17.32 -28.39
CA GLY A 22 38.77 17.10 -28.22
C GLY A 22 38.54 16.28 -26.94
N GLY A 23 38.08 16.93 -25.86
CA GLY A 23 37.54 16.22 -24.71
C GLY A 23 36.37 15.37 -25.21
N GLU A 24 36.38 14.08 -24.87
CA GLU A 24 35.25 13.21 -25.09
C GLU A 24 33.97 13.90 -24.55
N PRO A 25 32.86 13.91 -25.32
CA PRO A 25 31.62 14.46 -24.83
C PRO A 25 31.23 13.69 -23.56
N ALA A 26 31.05 14.40 -22.45
CA ALA A 26 30.57 13.84 -21.21
C ALA A 26 29.28 13.03 -21.52
N GLN A 27 29.38 11.71 -21.39
CA GLN A 27 28.21 10.83 -21.55
C GLN A 27 27.16 11.31 -20.55
N SER A 28 26.08 11.87 -21.06
CA SER A 28 24.89 12.17 -20.29
C SER A 28 24.40 10.84 -19.68
N LYS A 29 24.70 10.64 -18.39
CA LYS A 29 24.13 9.51 -17.64
C LYS A 29 22.64 9.78 -17.56
N THR A 30 21.87 9.23 -18.49
CA THR A 30 20.41 9.16 -18.34
C THR A 30 20.15 8.57 -16.96
N PRO A 31 19.38 9.22 -16.09
CA PRO A 31 19.06 8.66 -14.79
C PRO A 31 18.46 7.28 -15.00
N ALA A 32 19.02 6.26 -14.37
CA ALA A 32 18.47 4.91 -14.46
C ALA A 32 17.06 4.95 -13.86
N VAL A 33 16.06 4.55 -14.62
CA VAL A 33 14.71 4.35 -14.09
C VAL A 33 14.81 3.28 -13.00
N PRO A 34 14.32 3.52 -11.78
CA PRO A 34 14.32 2.51 -10.74
C PRO A 34 13.65 1.23 -11.27
N ARG A 35 14.36 0.12 -11.22
CA ARG A 35 13.84 -1.20 -11.57
C ARG A 35 13.73 -2.00 -10.28
N PHE A 36 12.52 -2.45 -9.99
CA PHE A 36 12.28 -3.38 -8.89
C PHE A 36 12.52 -4.81 -9.39
N ALA A 37 13.22 -5.63 -8.61
CA ALA A 37 13.42 -7.04 -8.93
C ALA A 37 12.12 -7.84 -8.76
N HIS A 38 11.28 -7.41 -7.82
CA HIS A 38 10.00 -8.05 -7.49
C HIS A 38 8.88 -7.02 -7.48
N VAL A 39 7.74 -7.42 -8.03
CA VAL A 39 6.49 -6.65 -8.00
C VAL A 39 5.37 -7.63 -7.69
N VAL A 40 4.69 -7.44 -6.57
CA VAL A 40 3.61 -8.31 -6.10
C VAL A 40 2.32 -7.50 -5.94
N ASP A 41 1.24 -8.03 -6.51
CA ASP A 41 -0.11 -7.50 -6.33
C ASP A 41 -0.67 -8.02 -5.01
N LEU A 42 -0.95 -7.12 -4.08
CA LEU A 42 -1.50 -7.44 -2.76
C LEU A 42 -3.02 -7.23 -2.69
N THR A 43 -3.72 -7.32 -3.84
CA THR A 43 -5.14 -7.01 -3.97
C THR A 43 -5.92 -8.24 -4.44
N HIS A 44 -6.97 -8.61 -3.72
CA HIS A 44 -7.92 -9.61 -4.20
C HIS A 44 -8.79 -9.06 -5.33
N ALA A 45 -9.12 -9.92 -6.29
CA ALA A 45 -10.13 -9.58 -7.29
C ALA A 45 -11.50 -9.41 -6.61
N LEU A 46 -12.19 -8.31 -6.92
CA LEU A 46 -13.52 -8.05 -6.42
C LEU A 46 -14.56 -8.83 -7.26
N THR A 47 -15.33 -9.68 -6.60
CA THR A 47 -16.39 -10.52 -7.20
C THR A 47 -17.67 -10.44 -6.38
N GLU A 48 -18.77 -10.98 -6.91
CA GLU A 48 -20.05 -11.03 -6.17
C GLU A 48 -19.96 -11.97 -4.93
N GLU A 49 -18.96 -12.86 -4.90
CA GLU A 49 -18.67 -13.78 -3.80
C GLU A 49 -17.63 -13.22 -2.80
N THR A 50 -17.12 -12.02 -3.02
CA THR A 50 -16.14 -11.40 -2.11
C THR A 50 -16.70 -11.37 -0.69
N PRO A 51 -15.97 -11.95 0.30
CA PRO A 51 -16.45 -11.96 1.68
C PRO A 51 -16.50 -10.56 2.27
N TYR A 52 -17.47 -10.33 3.14
CA TYR A 52 -17.62 -9.10 3.92
C TYR A 52 -18.30 -9.38 5.25
N ILE A 53 -18.18 -8.48 6.22
CA ILE A 53 -18.89 -8.54 7.50
C ILE A 53 -20.34 -8.12 7.25
N PRO A 54 -21.34 -8.99 7.48
CA PRO A 54 -22.74 -8.65 7.22
C PRO A 54 -23.30 -7.73 8.32
N VAL A 55 -23.51 -6.47 7.97
CA VAL A 55 -24.19 -5.48 8.84
C VAL A 55 -25.50 -5.07 8.15
N PRO A 56 -26.68 -5.47 8.68
CA PRO A 56 -27.96 -5.20 8.06
C PRO A 56 -28.18 -3.73 7.73
N GLY A 57 -28.50 -3.43 6.46
CA GLY A 57 -28.76 -2.06 5.98
C GLY A 57 -27.51 -1.22 5.72
N ILE A 58 -26.30 -1.73 5.98
CA ILE A 58 -25.03 -1.01 5.78
C ILE A 58 -24.16 -1.71 4.73
N THR A 59 -23.92 -3.01 4.88
CA THR A 59 -23.08 -3.79 3.98
C THR A 59 -23.88 -4.66 3.03
N PHE A 60 -23.37 -4.89 1.83
CA PHE A 60 -24.00 -5.69 0.78
C PHE A 60 -22.94 -6.25 -0.17
N ALA A 61 -23.27 -7.34 -0.87
CA ALA A 61 -22.36 -7.94 -1.84
C ALA A 61 -22.07 -7.00 -3.03
N PHE A 62 -20.88 -7.10 -3.59
CA PHE A 62 -20.56 -6.44 -4.87
C PHE A 62 -21.53 -6.86 -5.96
N LYS A 63 -21.95 -5.89 -6.78
CA LYS A 63 -22.75 -6.18 -7.95
C LYS A 63 -22.21 -5.45 -9.18
N LYS A 64 -22.07 -6.20 -10.28
CA LYS A 64 -21.64 -5.70 -11.58
C LYS A 64 -22.75 -5.90 -12.61
N THR A 65 -23.32 -4.81 -13.13
CA THR A 65 -24.40 -4.82 -14.11
C THR A 65 -23.92 -4.24 -15.45
N PRO A 66 -24.06 -4.95 -16.58
CA PRO A 66 -23.70 -4.41 -17.88
C PRO A 66 -24.66 -3.27 -18.28
N ILE A 67 -24.11 -2.13 -18.70
CA ILE A 67 -24.86 -0.98 -19.27
C ILE A 67 -24.60 -0.80 -20.76
N ALA A 68 -23.48 -1.32 -21.28
CA ALA A 68 -23.17 -1.37 -22.71
C ALA A 68 -22.37 -2.64 -23.03
N THR A 69 -22.53 -3.17 -24.22
CA THR A 69 -21.75 -4.31 -24.74
C THR A 69 -21.14 -3.99 -26.09
N VAL A 70 -19.96 -4.55 -26.41
CA VAL A 70 -19.30 -4.33 -27.68
C VAL A 70 -20.22 -4.66 -28.85
N ALA A 71 -20.95 -5.77 -28.79
CA ALA A 71 -21.84 -6.22 -29.85
C ALA A 71 -22.99 -5.24 -30.16
N LYS A 72 -23.53 -4.54 -29.16
CA LYS A 72 -24.67 -3.61 -29.32
C LYS A 72 -24.24 -2.15 -29.48
N ASN A 73 -23.18 -1.76 -28.79
CA ASN A 73 -22.84 -0.36 -28.60
C ASN A 73 -21.43 0.01 -29.10
N GLY A 74 -20.65 -0.98 -29.59
CA GLY A 74 -19.24 -0.77 -29.98
C GLY A 74 -18.27 -0.62 -28.80
N VAL A 75 -18.78 -0.53 -27.58
CA VAL A 75 -18.00 -0.44 -26.32
C VAL A 75 -18.63 -1.31 -25.25
N ALA A 76 -17.83 -1.72 -24.24
CA ALA A 76 -18.34 -2.40 -23.05
C ALA A 76 -18.23 -1.46 -21.85
N ALA A 77 -19.30 -1.36 -21.06
CA ALA A 77 -19.34 -0.62 -19.82
C ALA A 77 -20.22 -1.31 -18.77
N TYR A 78 -19.85 -1.17 -17.52
CA TYR A 78 -20.56 -1.76 -16.39
C TYR A 78 -20.83 -0.72 -15.31
N ARG A 79 -21.96 -0.86 -14.64
CA ARG A 79 -22.24 -0.19 -13.37
C ARG A 79 -21.76 -1.11 -12.25
N TRP A 80 -21.06 -0.54 -11.26
CA TRP A 80 -20.72 -1.21 -10.01
C TRP A 80 -21.57 -0.66 -8.87
N GLU A 81 -22.05 -1.55 -8.03
CA GLU A 81 -22.67 -1.24 -6.74
C GLU A 81 -21.73 -1.83 -5.68
N ILE A 82 -21.19 -0.99 -4.82
CA ILE A 82 -20.17 -1.33 -3.83
C ILE A 82 -20.32 -0.42 -2.62
N HIS A 83 -20.17 -0.95 -1.41
CA HIS A 83 -19.93 -0.11 -0.23
C HIS A 83 -18.42 0.12 -0.04
N GLU A 84 -18.04 1.19 0.65
CA GLU A 84 -16.63 1.63 0.77
C GLU A 84 -15.71 0.54 1.32
N HIS A 85 -16.19 -0.24 2.31
CA HIS A 85 -15.43 -1.24 3.05
C HIS A 85 -15.66 -2.66 2.50
N LEU A 86 -15.40 -2.88 1.21
CA LEU A 86 -15.56 -4.17 0.55
C LEU A 86 -14.31 -4.59 -0.23
N GLY A 87 -13.85 -5.83 -0.03
CA GLY A 87 -12.68 -6.38 -0.68
C GLY A 87 -11.38 -5.79 -0.11
N THR A 88 -10.30 -5.82 -0.87
CA THR A 88 -9.07 -5.14 -0.44
C THR A 88 -9.32 -3.64 -0.45
N GLN A 89 -9.34 -3.04 0.73
CA GLN A 89 -9.78 -1.66 0.95
C GLN A 89 -8.93 -0.95 1.99
N ILE A 90 -9.04 0.37 2.06
CA ILE A 90 -8.42 1.25 3.05
C ILE A 90 -9.49 1.91 3.90
N ASP A 91 -9.21 2.01 5.21
CA ASP A 91 -9.95 2.83 6.16
C ASP A 91 -9.26 4.15 6.36
N ALA A 92 -10.02 5.24 6.24
CA ALA A 92 -9.60 6.56 6.64
C ALA A 92 -9.98 6.84 8.11
N PRO A 93 -9.32 7.79 8.79
CA PRO A 93 -9.63 8.16 10.18
C PRO A 93 -11.11 8.48 10.43
N ASN A 94 -11.78 9.12 9.47
CA ASN A 94 -13.20 9.48 9.59
C ASN A 94 -14.16 8.28 9.51
N HIS A 95 -13.66 7.05 9.31
CA HIS A 95 -14.48 5.85 9.45
C HIS A 95 -15.02 5.66 10.87
N PHE A 96 -14.28 6.09 11.89
CA PHE A 96 -14.67 6.02 13.30
C PHE A 96 -14.77 7.38 14.00
N PHE A 97 -14.33 8.47 13.36
CA PHE A 97 -14.26 9.80 13.97
C PHE A 97 -14.70 10.88 12.97
N ASP A 98 -15.93 11.35 13.04
CA ASP A 98 -16.59 12.22 12.05
C ASP A 98 -15.76 13.45 11.61
N ASP A 99 -15.04 14.08 12.55
CA ASP A 99 -14.23 15.28 12.28
C ASP A 99 -12.78 14.96 11.85
N ALA A 100 -12.44 13.68 11.69
CA ALA A 100 -11.09 13.26 11.32
C ALA A 100 -10.86 13.33 9.79
N LEU A 101 -9.64 12.99 9.34
CA LEU A 101 -9.29 13.00 7.93
C LEU A 101 -10.11 11.98 7.14
N SER A 102 -10.75 12.44 6.07
CA SER A 102 -11.36 11.61 5.05
C SER A 102 -10.32 11.06 4.06
N LEU A 103 -10.70 10.05 3.30
CA LEU A 103 -9.79 9.30 2.42
C LEU A 103 -9.00 10.20 1.46
N GLU A 104 -9.66 11.14 0.80
CA GLU A 104 -9.02 12.03 -0.17
C GLU A 104 -8.06 13.05 0.45
N ARG A 105 -8.11 13.20 1.78
CA ARG A 105 -7.26 14.13 2.55
C ARG A 105 -6.04 13.46 3.16
N LEU A 106 -5.93 12.14 3.07
CA LEU A 106 -4.73 11.45 3.54
C LEU A 106 -3.47 12.00 2.85
N PRO A 107 -2.36 12.22 3.57
CA PRO A 107 -1.12 12.67 2.97
C PRO A 107 -0.61 11.66 1.94
N VAL A 108 -0.42 12.06 0.68
CA VAL A 108 0.03 11.16 -0.40
C VAL A 108 1.36 10.47 -0.06
N ALA A 109 2.25 11.14 0.66
CA ALA A 109 3.52 10.56 1.11
C ALA A 109 3.33 9.36 2.03
N SER A 110 2.22 9.28 2.79
CA SER A 110 1.90 8.13 3.65
C SER A 110 1.40 6.91 2.89
N LEU A 111 1.08 7.05 1.60
CA LEU A 111 0.55 5.97 0.74
C LEU A 111 1.65 5.25 -0.06
N VAL A 112 2.92 5.69 0.04
CA VAL A 112 4.09 5.03 -0.58
C VAL A 112 5.17 4.94 0.48
N VAL A 113 5.25 3.80 1.15
CA VAL A 113 6.01 3.67 2.40
C VAL A 113 6.73 2.31 2.51
N PRO A 114 7.80 2.19 3.32
CA PRO A 114 8.39 0.91 3.62
C PRO A 114 7.35 -0.06 4.19
N LEU A 115 7.41 -1.33 3.78
CA LEU A 115 6.51 -2.39 4.26
C LEU A 115 7.24 -3.30 5.25
N VAL A 116 6.61 -3.51 6.39
CA VAL A 116 6.96 -4.48 7.43
C VAL A 116 5.87 -5.54 7.48
N VAL A 117 6.24 -6.82 7.49
CA VAL A 117 5.31 -7.94 7.62
C VAL A 117 5.59 -8.69 8.92
N ILE A 118 4.59 -8.76 9.80
CA ILE A 118 4.61 -9.54 11.04
C ILE A 118 3.85 -10.84 10.81
N ASP A 119 4.55 -11.96 10.88
CA ASP A 119 4.00 -13.28 10.62
C ASP A 119 3.46 -13.93 11.89
N VAL A 120 2.16 -14.12 11.97
CA VAL A 120 1.44 -14.84 13.03
C VAL A 120 0.76 -16.12 12.49
N SER A 121 1.03 -16.50 11.24
CA SER A 121 0.34 -17.60 10.53
C SER A 121 0.40 -18.93 11.27
N GLY A 122 1.54 -19.23 11.92
CA GLY A 122 1.69 -20.45 12.71
C GLY A 122 0.71 -20.52 13.88
N ARG A 123 0.45 -19.41 14.58
CA ARG A 123 -0.56 -19.36 15.65
C ARG A 123 -1.99 -19.33 15.08
N ALA A 124 -2.20 -18.56 14.03
CA ALA A 124 -3.51 -18.44 13.39
C ALA A 124 -4.03 -19.77 12.83
N ALA A 125 -3.14 -20.66 12.38
CA ALA A 125 -3.50 -22.00 11.92
C ALA A 125 -4.11 -22.88 13.02
N SER A 126 -3.73 -22.68 14.27
CA SER A 126 -4.20 -23.45 15.44
C SER A 126 -5.24 -22.71 16.27
N ASN A 127 -5.27 -21.38 16.19
CA ASN A 127 -6.19 -20.53 16.92
C ASN A 127 -6.62 -19.33 16.07
N ALA A 128 -7.85 -19.38 15.56
CA ALA A 128 -8.43 -18.30 14.74
C ALA A 128 -8.54 -16.97 15.51
N ASP A 129 -8.67 -17.01 16.82
CA ASP A 129 -8.81 -15.82 17.69
C ASP A 129 -7.46 -15.21 18.10
N THR A 130 -6.39 -15.58 17.42
CA THR A 130 -5.07 -14.99 17.68
C THR A 130 -5.01 -13.53 17.20
N SER A 131 -4.06 -12.76 17.75
CA SER A 131 -3.83 -11.39 17.33
C SER A 131 -2.33 -11.08 17.27
N VAL A 132 -1.97 -10.04 16.53
CA VAL A 132 -0.67 -9.39 16.71
C VAL A 132 -0.65 -8.70 18.06
N THR A 133 0.33 -9.07 18.89
CA THR A 133 0.54 -8.55 20.24
C THR A 133 1.77 -7.65 20.29
N LEU A 134 1.95 -6.93 21.42
CA LEU A 134 3.18 -6.18 21.66
C LEU A 134 4.42 -7.07 21.62
N ALA A 135 4.33 -8.29 22.18
CA ALA A 135 5.44 -9.24 22.15
C ALA A 135 5.83 -9.67 20.73
N ASP A 136 4.88 -9.74 19.79
CA ASP A 136 5.19 -10.02 18.37
C ASP A 136 5.98 -8.89 17.71
N ILE A 137 5.61 -7.65 18.02
CA ILE A 137 6.32 -6.45 17.53
C ILE A 137 7.74 -6.44 18.09
N GLU A 138 7.90 -6.64 19.39
CA GLU A 138 9.21 -6.69 20.06
C GLU A 138 10.08 -7.83 19.51
N ALA A 139 9.51 -9.03 19.33
CA ALA A 139 10.22 -10.16 18.74
C ALA A 139 10.59 -9.94 17.28
N TRP A 140 9.77 -9.22 16.53
CA TRP A 140 10.09 -8.81 15.16
C TRP A 140 11.26 -7.81 15.16
N GLU A 141 11.22 -6.79 16.05
CA GLU A 141 12.29 -5.80 16.16
C GLU A 141 13.62 -6.39 16.65
N GLN A 142 13.59 -7.38 17.51
CA GLN A 142 14.81 -8.11 17.92
C GLN A 142 15.49 -8.81 16.76
N ARG A 143 14.74 -9.29 15.78
CA ARG A 143 15.28 -10.02 14.61
C ARG A 143 15.69 -9.11 13.46
N HIS A 144 14.99 -8.00 13.26
CA HIS A 144 15.11 -7.19 12.06
C HIS A 144 15.55 -5.75 12.33
N GLY A 145 15.69 -5.36 13.60
CA GLY A 145 15.92 -3.97 14.00
C GLY A 145 14.61 -3.21 14.17
N ARG A 146 14.70 -1.98 14.64
CA ARG A 146 13.54 -1.11 14.87
C ARG A 146 12.73 -0.95 13.59
N ILE A 147 11.40 -0.97 13.72
CA ILE A 147 10.47 -0.68 12.60
C ILE A 147 10.87 0.66 11.97
N PRO A 148 11.08 0.71 10.64
CA PRO A 148 11.45 1.95 9.95
C PRO A 148 10.39 3.04 10.14
N ASN A 149 10.84 4.29 10.26
CA ASN A 149 9.93 5.42 10.33
C ASN A 149 9.03 5.48 9.09
N GLN A 150 7.79 5.89 9.26
CA GLN A 150 6.76 5.98 8.22
C GLN A 150 6.48 4.64 7.51
N ALA A 151 6.82 3.50 8.10
CA ALA A 151 6.48 2.19 7.54
C ALA A 151 4.97 1.91 7.65
N ALA A 152 4.48 1.02 6.78
CA ALA A 152 3.25 0.27 7.00
C ALA A 152 3.60 -1.06 7.67
N VAL A 153 2.80 -1.49 8.66
CA VAL A 153 2.98 -2.77 9.37
C VAL A 153 1.81 -3.68 9.06
N PHE A 154 2.06 -4.74 8.31
CA PHE A 154 1.01 -5.68 7.90
C PHE A 154 1.12 -7.00 8.67
N MET A 155 -0.02 -7.47 9.17
CA MET A 155 -0.17 -8.80 9.74
C MET A 155 -0.30 -9.82 8.61
N LYS A 156 0.53 -10.87 8.64
CA LYS A 156 0.37 -12.09 7.84
C LYS A 156 -0.16 -13.20 8.74
N SER A 157 -1.43 -13.55 8.60
CA SER A 157 -2.06 -14.65 9.34
C SER A 157 -2.26 -15.90 8.48
N GLY A 158 -2.11 -15.80 7.14
CA GLY A 158 -2.41 -16.86 6.19
C GLY A 158 -3.91 -17.03 5.94
N TRP A 159 -4.73 -16.11 6.42
CA TRP A 159 -6.19 -16.15 6.27
C TRP A 159 -6.63 -16.03 4.82
N GLU A 160 -5.86 -15.34 4.00
CA GLU A 160 -6.12 -15.14 2.56
C GLU A 160 -6.34 -16.45 1.79
N ALA A 161 -5.80 -17.59 2.27
CA ALA A 161 -6.00 -18.91 1.67
C ALA A 161 -7.48 -19.34 1.65
N ARG A 162 -8.33 -18.71 2.43
CA ARG A 162 -9.79 -18.99 2.54
C ARG A 162 -10.64 -18.11 1.61
N ILE A 163 -10.06 -17.20 0.84
CA ILE A 163 -10.77 -16.15 0.09
C ILE A 163 -11.81 -16.71 -0.90
N GLN A 164 -11.62 -17.94 -1.40
CA GLN A 164 -12.55 -18.60 -2.33
C GLN A 164 -13.79 -19.19 -1.64
N ASP A 165 -13.84 -19.22 -0.32
CA ASP A 165 -14.98 -19.66 0.48
C ASP A 165 -15.35 -18.54 1.47
N ALA A 166 -16.31 -17.70 1.09
CA ALA A 166 -16.74 -16.56 1.90
C ALA A 166 -17.19 -16.97 3.31
N LYS A 167 -17.83 -18.16 3.46
CA LYS A 167 -18.25 -18.66 4.77
C LYS A 167 -17.04 -19.04 5.63
N ALA A 168 -16.06 -19.74 5.06
CA ALA A 168 -14.82 -20.08 5.76
C ALA A 168 -13.96 -18.84 6.06
N PHE A 169 -14.05 -17.80 5.21
CA PHE A 169 -13.33 -16.55 5.42
C PHE A 169 -13.93 -15.72 6.56
N VAL A 170 -15.26 -15.56 6.59
CA VAL A 170 -16.00 -14.89 7.68
C VAL A 170 -15.89 -15.70 8.98
N ASN A 171 -15.91 -17.03 8.87
CA ASN A 171 -15.74 -18.00 9.96
C ASN A 171 -16.62 -17.68 11.19
N ALA A 172 -17.91 -17.37 10.95
CA ALA A 172 -18.86 -17.14 12.02
C ALA A 172 -19.34 -18.47 12.63
N ASP A 173 -19.43 -18.52 13.96
CA ASP A 173 -20.02 -19.63 14.69
C ASP A 173 -21.57 -19.64 14.65
N ALA A 174 -22.19 -20.59 15.35
CA ALA A 174 -23.63 -20.70 15.39
C ALA A 174 -24.35 -19.52 16.10
N SER A 175 -23.63 -18.75 16.89
CA SER A 175 -24.13 -17.51 17.54
C SER A 175 -23.97 -16.27 16.65
N GLY A 176 -23.23 -16.39 15.54
CA GLY A 176 -22.88 -15.29 14.65
C GLY A 176 -21.57 -14.58 15.06
N ALA A 177 -20.89 -15.03 16.11
CA ALA A 177 -19.58 -14.49 16.46
C ALA A 177 -18.54 -14.93 15.42
N MET A 178 -17.74 -13.98 14.93
CA MET A 178 -16.70 -14.24 13.93
C MET A 178 -15.39 -14.58 14.60
N HIS A 179 -14.60 -15.45 13.96
CA HIS A 179 -13.34 -15.95 14.47
C HIS A 179 -12.24 -15.80 13.40
N PHE A 180 -11.52 -14.70 13.40
CA PHE A 180 -10.38 -14.44 12.52
C PHE A 180 -9.35 -13.54 13.22
N PRO A 181 -8.06 -13.63 12.85
CA PRO A 181 -7.00 -12.82 13.45
C PRO A 181 -7.13 -11.31 13.17
N GLY A 182 -6.53 -10.49 14.06
CA GLY A 182 -6.42 -9.04 13.90
C GLY A 182 -5.25 -8.49 14.73
N PHE A 183 -5.22 -7.19 14.94
CA PHE A 183 -4.34 -6.56 15.90
C PHE A 183 -5.00 -6.51 17.28
N SER A 184 -4.23 -6.73 18.35
CA SER A 184 -4.70 -6.33 19.67
C SER A 184 -4.73 -4.79 19.77
N ALA A 185 -5.68 -4.25 20.53
CA ALA A 185 -5.76 -2.81 20.76
C ALA A 185 -4.45 -2.23 21.37
N GLU A 186 -3.79 -3.01 22.23
CA GLU A 186 -2.50 -2.65 22.81
C GLU A 186 -1.40 -2.54 21.75
N ALA A 187 -1.30 -3.51 20.83
CA ALA A 187 -0.34 -3.49 19.74
C ALA A 187 -0.59 -2.31 18.78
N ALA A 188 -1.85 -2.07 18.42
CA ALA A 188 -2.24 -0.94 17.59
C ALA A 188 -1.87 0.40 18.28
N ALA A 189 -2.18 0.55 19.55
CA ALA A 189 -1.84 1.74 20.34
C ALA A 189 -0.32 1.93 20.48
N PHE A 190 0.44 0.85 20.63
CA PHE A 190 1.90 0.91 20.70
C PHE A 190 2.51 1.37 19.37
N LEU A 191 2.09 0.80 18.24
CA LEU A 191 2.52 1.23 16.91
C LEU A 191 2.17 2.70 16.65
N ALA A 192 0.98 3.12 17.08
CA ALA A 192 0.50 4.49 16.89
C ALA A 192 1.33 5.53 17.65
N ARG A 193 1.69 5.22 18.91
CA ARG A 193 2.29 6.20 19.85
C ARG A 193 3.80 6.07 20.00
N SER A 194 4.34 4.86 19.87
CA SER A 194 5.75 4.55 20.17
C SER A 194 6.59 4.27 18.93
N ARG A 195 5.94 4.17 17.78
CA ARG A 195 6.58 4.02 16.47
C ARG A 195 5.99 5.04 15.51
N ASP A 196 6.82 5.54 14.61
CA ASP A 196 6.39 6.46 13.56
C ASP A 196 5.89 5.66 12.35
N VAL A 197 4.78 4.92 12.54
CA VAL A 197 4.16 4.04 11.53
C VAL A 197 3.08 4.82 10.79
N ALA A 198 3.03 4.73 9.45
CA ALA A 198 2.07 5.44 8.61
C ALA A 198 0.72 4.72 8.50
N GLY A 199 0.75 3.38 8.47
CA GLY A 199 -0.45 2.55 8.32
C GLY A 199 -0.27 1.16 8.90
N ILE A 200 -1.39 0.48 9.17
CA ILE A 200 -1.41 -0.96 9.51
C ILE A 200 -2.27 -1.72 8.50
N GLY A 201 -2.09 -3.03 8.40
CA GLY A 201 -2.91 -3.83 7.50
C GLY A 201 -3.03 -5.28 7.93
N VAL A 202 -4.08 -5.94 7.42
CA VAL A 202 -4.42 -7.33 7.74
C VAL A 202 -4.86 -8.09 6.49
N ASP A 203 -4.62 -9.41 6.48
CA ASP A 203 -5.13 -10.34 5.46
C ASP A 203 -6.53 -10.91 5.82
N THR A 204 -7.20 -10.30 6.80
CA THR A 204 -8.53 -10.64 7.31
C THR A 204 -9.56 -9.55 7.02
N LEU A 205 -10.82 -9.72 7.49
CA LEU A 205 -11.94 -8.81 7.27
C LEU A 205 -11.91 -7.54 8.12
N SER A 206 -11.09 -7.48 9.16
CA SER A 206 -11.05 -6.36 10.10
C SER A 206 -9.66 -6.21 10.71
N LEU A 207 -9.27 -4.96 11.01
CA LEU A 207 -8.08 -4.68 11.82
C LEU A 207 -8.20 -5.32 13.21
N ASP A 208 -9.43 -5.42 13.75
CA ASP A 208 -9.70 -6.11 15.00
C ASP A 208 -9.82 -7.63 14.81
N PRO A 209 -9.51 -8.45 15.83
CA PRO A 209 -9.89 -9.87 15.84
C PRO A 209 -11.40 -10.03 15.71
N GLY A 210 -11.86 -11.10 15.03
CA GLY A 210 -13.28 -11.33 14.75
C GLY A 210 -14.19 -11.33 15.98
N LEU A 211 -13.69 -11.71 17.15
CA LEU A 211 -14.44 -11.66 18.44
C LEU A 211 -14.56 -10.25 19.04
N ASP A 212 -13.78 -9.26 18.57
CA ASP A 212 -13.87 -7.92 19.13
C ASP A 212 -14.99 -7.10 18.51
N ALA A 213 -16.20 -7.19 19.09
CA ALA A 213 -17.35 -6.38 18.70
C ALA A 213 -17.23 -4.89 19.08
N THR A 214 -16.15 -4.48 19.76
CA THR A 214 -15.95 -3.09 20.22
C THR A 214 -15.10 -2.26 19.28
N TYR A 215 -14.44 -2.88 18.30
CA TYR A 215 -13.51 -2.25 17.36
C TYR A 215 -12.36 -1.52 18.08
N ALA A 216 -11.77 -2.17 19.07
CA ALA A 216 -10.79 -1.55 19.93
C ALA A 216 -9.47 -1.21 19.22
N ALA A 217 -9.01 -2.07 18.29
CA ALA A 217 -7.83 -1.80 17.47
C ALA A 217 -8.10 -0.66 16.46
N HIS A 218 -9.24 -0.67 15.75
CA HIS A 218 -9.65 0.44 14.88
C HIS A 218 -9.64 1.77 15.62
N LYS A 219 -10.31 1.83 16.76
CA LYS A 219 -10.40 3.07 17.55
C LYS A 219 -9.04 3.54 18.05
N ALA A 220 -8.21 2.63 18.58
CA ALA A 220 -6.88 2.96 19.06
C ALA A 220 -5.97 3.49 17.93
N TRP A 221 -6.15 2.98 16.70
CA TRP A 221 -5.34 3.32 15.54
C TRP A 221 -5.85 4.57 14.81
N LEU A 222 -7.10 4.57 14.34
CA LEU A 222 -7.67 5.63 13.50
C LEU A 222 -7.79 6.98 14.22
N ALA A 223 -7.95 6.98 15.57
CA ALA A 223 -7.90 8.19 16.39
C ALA A 223 -6.59 8.99 16.23
N THR A 224 -5.54 8.36 15.70
CA THR A 224 -4.23 9.02 15.50
C THR A 224 -4.05 9.66 14.13
N GLY A 225 -5.10 9.67 13.30
CA GLY A 225 -5.09 10.27 11.97
C GLY A 225 -4.40 9.41 10.89
N LYS A 226 -4.20 8.12 11.15
CA LYS A 226 -3.49 7.15 10.29
C LYS A 226 -4.49 6.19 9.65
N TRP A 227 -4.09 5.54 8.54
CA TRP A 227 -4.95 4.65 7.77
C TRP A 227 -4.75 3.18 8.13
N GLY A 228 -5.78 2.36 7.89
CA GLY A 228 -5.72 0.90 7.93
C GLY A 228 -6.05 0.28 6.57
N VAL A 229 -5.59 -0.94 6.28
CA VAL A 229 -6.00 -1.72 5.11
C VAL A 229 -6.41 -3.12 5.50
N GLU A 230 -7.41 -3.67 4.80
CA GLU A 230 -8.00 -4.98 5.08
C GLU A 230 -8.04 -5.84 3.82
N LEU A 231 -8.24 -7.14 3.97
CA LEU A 231 -8.20 -8.13 2.90
C LEU A 231 -6.96 -8.00 2.01
N VAL A 232 -5.78 -7.92 2.63
CA VAL A 232 -4.52 -7.91 1.90
C VAL A 232 -4.23 -9.30 1.35
N ALA A 233 -3.87 -9.38 0.05
CA ALA A 233 -3.56 -10.62 -0.64
C ALA A 233 -2.05 -10.86 -0.73
N ASN A 234 -1.65 -12.11 -0.98
CA ASN A 234 -0.30 -12.52 -1.38
C ASN A 234 0.83 -12.12 -0.41
N LEU A 235 0.52 -11.89 0.86
CA LEU A 235 1.53 -11.59 1.89
C LEU A 235 2.61 -12.68 2.07
N PRO A 236 2.35 -13.99 1.84
CA PRO A 236 3.41 -15.01 1.86
C PRO A 236 4.56 -14.77 0.87
N SER A 237 4.32 -14.00 -0.20
CA SER A 237 5.33 -13.67 -1.21
C SER A 237 6.19 -12.45 -0.85
N VAL A 238 5.87 -11.74 0.23
CA VAL A 238 6.53 -10.48 0.63
C VAL A 238 7.55 -10.75 1.74
N PRO A 239 8.78 -10.19 1.67
CA PRO A 239 9.75 -10.33 2.75
C PRO A 239 9.29 -9.59 4.01
N ALA A 240 9.78 -10.04 5.17
CA ALA A 240 9.46 -9.41 6.46
C ALA A 240 9.89 -7.93 6.53
N LEU A 241 10.92 -7.55 5.77
CA LEU A 241 11.48 -6.20 5.67
C LEU A 241 12.11 -5.99 4.29
N GLY A 242 12.16 -4.76 3.81
CA GLY A 242 12.87 -4.37 2.58
C GLY A 242 11.96 -4.09 1.39
N ALA A 243 10.67 -4.41 1.48
CA ALA A 243 9.70 -4.02 0.48
C ALA A 243 9.19 -2.58 0.72
N THR A 244 8.67 -1.97 -0.36
CA THR A 244 7.88 -0.73 -0.33
C THR A 244 6.46 -1.08 -0.78
N VAL A 245 5.45 -0.59 -0.07
CA VAL A 245 4.05 -0.70 -0.49
C VAL A 245 3.54 0.60 -1.09
N PHE A 246 2.82 0.46 -2.20
CA PHE A 246 2.03 1.51 -2.84
C PHE A 246 0.55 1.24 -2.54
N VAL A 247 -0.12 2.22 -1.95
CA VAL A 247 -1.55 2.16 -1.62
C VAL A 247 -2.30 3.04 -2.59
N GLY A 248 -2.82 2.43 -3.67
CA GLY A 248 -3.59 3.13 -4.71
C GLY A 248 -5.04 3.31 -4.29
N ALA A 249 -5.30 4.25 -3.37
CA ALA A 249 -6.62 4.53 -2.86
C ALA A 249 -7.48 5.31 -3.87
N THR A 250 -8.80 5.04 -3.89
CA THR A 250 -9.76 5.87 -4.61
C THR A 250 -9.85 7.26 -3.99
N LYS A 251 -10.00 8.31 -4.81
CA LYS A 251 -10.04 9.69 -4.32
C LYS A 251 -11.47 10.24 -4.39
N VAL A 252 -12.31 9.79 -3.46
CA VAL A 252 -13.71 10.22 -3.32
C VAL A 252 -13.80 11.20 -2.16
N THR A 253 -14.42 12.37 -2.38
CA THR A 253 -14.56 13.42 -1.37
C THR A 253 -15.45 12.98 -0.22
N GLY A 254 -14.93 13.10 1.00
CA GLY A 254 -15.64 12.75 2.23
C GLY A 254 -15.71 11.24 2.50
N ALA A 255 -15.12 10.40 1.65
CA ALA A 255 -15.15 8.95 1.83
C ALA A 255 -14.49 8.53 3.16
N THR A 256 -15.09 7.53 3.81
CA THR A 256 -14.58 6.94 5.05
C THR A 256 -13.59 5.82 4.79
N GLY A 257 -13.60 5.30 3.58
CA GLY A 257 -12.72 4.26 3.06
C GLY A 257 -12.95 4.05 1.57
N GLY A 258 -12.34 3.03 1.01
CA GLY A 258 -12.57 2.67 -0.39
C GLY A 258 -11.68 1.55 -0.89
N PRO A 259 -12.06 0.93 -2.01
CA PRO A 259 -11.22 -0.09 -2.65
C PRO A 259 -9.86 0.48 -3.01
N VAL A 260 -8.81 -0.33 -2.82
CA VAL A 260 -7.45 0.03 -3.16
C VAL A 260 -6.82 -1.00 -4.09
N ARG A 261 -5.82 -0.56 -4.88
CA ARG A 261 -4.84 -1.45 -5.46
C ARG A 261 -3.56 -1.36 -4.64
N LEU A 262 -3.25 -2.42 -3.90
CA LEU A 262 -2.00 -2.54 -3.14
C LEU A 262 -0.94 -3.21 -4.00
N ILE A 263 0.26 -2.62 -4.06
CA ILE A 263 1.39 -3.18 -4.80
C ILE A 263 2.62 -3.12 -3.89
N ALA A 264 3.25 -4.27 -3.66
CA ALA A 264 4.56 -4.32 -3.00
C ALA A 264 5.67 -4.47 -4.04
N VAL A 265 6.79 -3.77 -3.81
CA VAL A 265 7.99 -3.82 -4.66
C VAL A 265 9.26 -3.89 -3.82
N TRP A 266 10.31 -4.62 -4.31
CA TRP A 266 11.65 -4.65 -3.71
C TRP A 266 12.72 -5.12 -4.68
#